data_1f69797a9ff62848a237ec5196bd4c3c
#
_entry.id   1f69797a9ff62848a237ec5196bd4c3c
#
_cell.length_a   1.000
_cell.length_b   1.000
_cell.length_c   1.000
_cell.angle_alpha   90.00
_cell.angle_beta   90.00
_cell.angle_gamma   90.00
#
_symmetry.space_group_name_H-M   'P 1'
#
loop_
_entity.id
_entity.type
_entity.pdbx_description
1 polymer ?
#
loop_
_entity_poly.entity_id
_entity_poly.type
_entity_poly.pdbx_seq_one_letter_code
_entity_poly.pdbx_strand_id
1 'polypeptide(L)'
;MTVTIKDVAKEAGVSPSTVSRVISGHPRISAETSRRVKRIMEELGYHPNLMAKSLVSRTTRTVAVIFPKPAEELLLNFFFYELIRGVLAQLTRAGYDLLMAGGSNEQEELDTVARLVKGGRIDGLILLYSRSSDPIIHFLRKEKIPFALIGRSLDYEDVPSVDNDNEQAAYDATKHLIAQGQKRIGFVSGPARLAMSQDRLSGYKKALEEADLPFRPGWIVEGEFLIESGYRAMASIMSQPEPPTALVVIDDVVAFGVLKGLSELGCRVPQDVAIVSFNNIALAELTIPPLSSVDVGTYQLGYTASQMVLNLMKEIEITTRQIIPHRLVVRESSLRPEMPV
;
A
#
# COMPACT_ATOMS: atom_id res chain seq x y z
N MET A 1 -14.82 31.45 -26.37
CA MET A 1 -13.44 31.93 -26.09
C MET A 1 -13.12 31.60 -24.64
N THR A 2 -11.93 31.11 -24.36
CA THR A 2 -11.54 30.80 -22.99
C THR A 2 -11.17 32.09 -22.26
N VAL A 3 -11.82 32.38 -21.14
CA VAL A 3 -11.53 33.56 -20.31
C VAL A 3 -10.12 33.47 -19.76
N THR A 4 -9.37 34.57 -19.84
CA THR A 4 -7.97 34.65 -19.42
C THR A 4 -7.79 35.54 -18.20
N ILE A 5 -6.63 35.46 -17.53
CA ILE A 5 -6.30 36.36 -16.41
C ILE A 5 -6.30 37.86 -16.82
N LYS A 6 -6.08 38.18 -18.12
CA LYS A 6 -6.13 39.54 -18.64
C LYS A 6 -7.58 40.05 -18.70
N ASP A 7 -8.55 39.17 -19.00
CA ASP A 7 -9.97 39.55 -19.05
C ASP A 7 -10.48 39.84 -17.64
N VAL A 8 -10.13 38.99 -16.65
CA VAL A 8 -10.43 39.27 -15.23
C VAL A 8 -9.79 40.57 -14.75
N ALA A 9 -8.55 40.80 -15.12
CA ALA A 9 -7.83 42.03 -14.72
C ALA A 9 -8.49 43.30 -15.29
N LYS A 10 -8.90 43.23 -16.57
CA LYS A 10 -9.61 44.31 -17.26
C LYS A 10 -10.93 44.62 -16.57
N GLU A 11 -11.76 43.62 -16.31
CA GLU A 11 -13.07 43.77 -15.68
C GLU A 11 -12.96 44.24 -14.22
N ALA A 12 -11.95 43.71 -13.49
CA ALA A 12 -11.68 44.13 -12.11
C ALA A 12 -10.98 45.47 -11.95
N GLY A 13 -10.56 46.13 -13.04
CA GLY A 13 -9.84 47.41 -13.01
C GLY A 13 -8.48 47.31 -12.29
N VAL A 14 -7.78 46.17 -12.43
CA VAL A 14 -6.48 45.90 -11.81
C VAL A 14 -5.48 45.35 -12.82
N SER A 15 -4.21 45.22 -12.46
CA SER A 15 -3.22 44.58 -13.30
C SER A 15 -3.35 43.04 -13.25
N PRO A 16 -2.95 42.29 -14.30
CA PRO A 16 -2.88 40.83 -14.24
C PRO A 16 -2.03 40.30 -13.09
N SER A 17 -0.98 40.99 -12.71
CA SER A 17 -0.16 40.66 -11.53
C SER A 17 -0.91 40.83 -10.21
N THR A 18 -1.85 41.77 -10.13
CA THR A 18 -2.73 41.94 -8.96
C THR A 18 -3.71 40.76 -8.87
N VAL A 19 -4.32 40.35 -10.00
CA VAL A 19 -5.17 39.15 -10.03
C VAL A 19 -4.39 37.92 -9.60
N SER A 20 -3.18 37.69 -10.11
CA SER A 20 -2.30 36.60 -9.71
C SER A 20 -1.99 36.61 -8.20
N ARG A 21 -1.75 37.77 -7.60
CA ARG A 21 -1.53 37.93 -6.15
C ARG A 21 -2.80 37.67 -5.34
N VAL A 22 -3.98 38.03 -5.84
CA VAL A 22 -5.27 37.66 -5.21
C VAL A 22 -5.44 36.13 -5.21
N ILE A 23 -5.17 35.47 -6.34
CA ILE A 23 -5.27 33.99 -6.49
C ILE A 23 -4.29 33.30 -5.54
N SER A 24 -3.09 33.85 -5.33
CA SER A 24 -2.09 33.27 -4.42
C SER A 24 -2.29 33.66 -2.95
N GLY A 25 -3.29 34.49 -2.62
CA GLY A 25 -3.53 34.92 -1.23
C GLY A 25 -2.46 35.86 -0.66
N HIS A 26 -1.81 36.64 -1.51
CA HIS A 26 -0.67 37.48 -1.10
C HIS A 26 -1.10 38.56 -0.06
N PRO A 27 -0.41 38.67 1.10
CA PRO A 27 -0.86 39.49 2.23
C PRO A 27 -0.91 41.00 1.97
N ARG A 28 -0.25 41.48 0.91
CA ARG A 28 -0.25 42.91 0.54
C ARG A 28 -1.47 43.34 -0.29
N ILE A 29 -2.41 42.44 -0.56
CA ILE A 29 -3.63 42.81 -1.29
C ILE A 29 -4.74 43.10 -0.29
N SER A 30 -5.43 44.23 -0.46
CA SER A 30 -6.54 44.61 0.42
C SER A 30 -7.69 43.62 0.34
N ALA A 31 -8.41 43.44 1.44
CA ALA A 31 -9.57 42.53 1.49
C ALA A 31 -10.66 42.95 0.47
N GLU A 32 -10.80 44.24 0.19
CA GLU A 32 -11.75 44.75 -0.79
C GLU A 32 -11.37 44.37 -2.21
N THR A 33 -10.10 44.60 -2.60
CA THR A 33 -9.58 44.19 -3.91
C THR A 33 -9.69 42.66 -4.10
N SER A 34 -9.39 41.91 -3.07
CA SER A 34 -9.50 40.43 -3.10
C SER A 34 -10.94 39.99 -3.34
N ARG A 35 -11.91 40.56 -2.63
CA ARG A 35 -13.35 40.23 -2.83
C ARG A 35 -13.83 40.60 -4.22
N ARG A 36 -13.47 41.81 -4.73
CA ARG A 36 -13.85 42.25 -6.07
C ARG A 36 -13.31 41.35 -7.16
N VAL A 37 -12.03 41.00 -7.13
CA VAL A 37 -11.42 40.10 -8.11
C VAL A 37 -12.03 38.69 -8.07
N LYS A 38 -12.26 38.11 -6.88
CA LYS A 38 -12.89 36.80 -6.75
C LYS A 38 -14.30 36.76 -7.32
N ARG A 39 -15.11 37.80 -7.06
CA ARG A 39 -16.46 37.91 -7.64
C ARG A 39 -16.41 37.94 -9.15
N ILE A 40 -15.54 38.73 -9.75
CA ILE A 40 -15.41 38.81 -11.21
C ILE A 40 -14.90 37.52 -11.81
N MET A 41 -14.01 36.79 -11.12
CA MET A 41 -13.59 35.45 -11.56
C MET A 41 -14.78 34.50 -11.62
N GLU A 42 -15.67 34.51 -10.63
CA GLU A 42 -16.89 33.70 -10.58
C GLU A 42 -17.87 34.12 -11.71
N GLU A 43 -18.12 35.44 -11.89
CA GLU A 43 -19.02 35.98 -12.92
C GLU A 43 -18.55 35.62 -14.35
N LEU A 44 -17.25 35.64 -14.59
CA LEU A 44 -16.66 35.30 -15.89
C LEU A 44 -16.40 33.80 -16.07
N GLY A 45 -16.61 32.97 -15.05
CA GLY A 45 -16.26 31.54 -15.08
C GLY A 45 -14.74 31.30 -15.23
N TYR A 46 -13.92 32.24 -14.76
CA TYR A 46 -12.46 32.10 -14.84
C TYR A 46 -11.94 31.14 -13.78
N HIS A 47 -11.35 30.04 -14.22
CA HIS A 47 -10.59 29.15 -13.36
C HIS A 47 -9.09 29.36 -13.56
N PRO A 48 -8.31 29.61 -12.47
CA PRO A 48 -6.87 29.75 -12.57
C PRO A 48 -6.23 28.53 -13.24
N ASN A 49 -5.39 28.75 -14.23
CA ASN A 49 -4.62 27.69 -14.85
C ASN A 49 -3.58 27.17 -13.83
N LEU A 50 -3.81 25.97 -13.29
CA LEU A 50 -2.93 25.32 -12.30
C LEU A 50 -1.51 25.13 -12.85
N MET A 51 -1.37 24.84 -14.16
CA MET A 51 -0.05 24.70 -14.79
C MET A 51 0.72 26.04 -14.81
N ALA A 52 0.04 27.16 -15.09
CA ALA A 52 0.66 28.47 -15.03
C ALA A 52 1.03 28.86 -13.58
N LYS A 53 0.24 28.41 -12.59
CA LYS A 53 0.52 28.61 -11.17
C LYS A 53 1.71 27.77 -10.71
N SER A 54 1.80 26.51 -11.15
CA SER A 54 2.90 25.61 -10.79
C SER A 54 4.25 26.09 -11.34
N LEU A 55 4.28 26.71 -12.51
CA LEU A 55 5.49 27.34 -13.06
C LEU A 55 6.03 28.47 -12.18
N VAL A 56 5.13 29.22 -11.52
CA VAL A 56 5.53 30.34 -10.63
C VAL A 56 5.85 29.86 -9.23
N SER A 57 5.04 28.93 -8.68
CA SER A 57 5.20 28.43 -7.31
C SER A 57 6.20 27.28 -7.20
N ARG A 58 6.62 26.70 -8.30
CA ARG A 58 7.43 25.46 -8.39
C ARG A 58 6.83 24.27 -7.62
N THR A 59 5.51 24.27 -7.42
CA THR A 59 4.78 23.17 -6.79
C THR A 59 3.60 22.77 -7.67
N THR A 60 3.40 21.47 -7.85
CA THR A 60 2.30 20.90 -8.65
C THR A 60 1.10 20.56 -7.78
N ARG A 61 1.28 20.50 -6.46
CA ARG A 61 0.33 19.96 -5.48
C ARG A 61 -0.12 18.54 -5.84
N THR A 62 0.79 17.75 -6.37
CA THR A 62 0.52 16.38 -6.77
C THR A 62 1.52 15.45 -6.11
N VAL A 63 1.03 14.41 -5.46
CA VAL A 63 1.82 13.28 -4.94
C VAL A 63 1.51 12.06 -5.79
N ALA A 64 2.54 11.34 -6.24
CA ALA A 64 2.36 10.10 -6.97
C ALA A 64 2.39 8.90 -6.05
N VAL A 65 1.61 7.87 -6.40
CA VAL A 65 1.75 6.50 -5.90
C VAL A 65 2.24 5.64 -7.06
N ILE A 66 3.34 4.93 -6.84
CA ILE A 66 3.91 4.02 -7.84
C ILE A 66 3.57 2.59 -7.47
N PHE A 67 2.91 1.94 -8.42
CA PHE A 67 2.47 0.56 -8.29
C PHE A 67 3.47 -0.40 -8.92
N PRO A 68 3.66 -1.58 -8.29
CA PRO A 68 4.60 -2.59 -8.76
C PRO A 68 4.19 -3.33 -10.03
N LYS A 69 2.92 -3.18 -10.44
CA LYS A 69 2.31 -3.88 -11.57
C LYS A 69 1.33 -2.96 -12.29
N PRO A 70 0.89 -3.29 -13.51
CA PRO A 70 -0.14 -2.56 -14.22
C PRO A 70 -1.40 -2.36 -13.35
N ALA A 71 -2.03 -1.20 -13.47
CA ALA A 71 -3.17 -0.83 -12.63
C ALA A 71 -4.34 -1.83 -12.71
N GLU A 72 -4.52 -2.50 -13.83
CA GLU A 72 -5.54 -3.53 -14.05
C GLU A 72 -5.40 -4.75 -13.13
N GLU A 73 -4.15 -5.18 -12.80
CA GLU A 73 -3.91 -6.27 -11.85
C GLU A 73 -4.10 -5.81 -10.40
N LEU A 74 -3.83 -4.55 -10.12
CA LEU A 74 -3.91 -3.99 -8.77
C LEU A 74 -5.34 -3.79 -8.29
N LEU A 75 -6.24 -3.44 -9.19
CA LEU A 75 -7.66 -3.28 -8.88
C LEU A 75 -8.32 -4.60 -8.47
N LEU A 76 -7.65 -5.74 -8.70
CA LEU A 76 -8.10 -7.05 -8.25
C LEU A 76 -7.69 -7.35 -6.79
N ASN A 77 -6.75 -6.61 -6.21
CA ASN A 77 -6.33 -6.81 -4.83
C ASN A 77 -6.87 -5.69 -3.91
N PHE A 78 -7.79 -6.06 -3.04
CA PHE A 78 -8.45 -5.15 -2.10
C PHE A 78 -7.50 -4.48 -1.09
N PHE A 79 -6.30 -5.02 -0.88
CA PHE A 79 -5.25 -4.38 -0.10
C PHE A 79 -4.93 -2.98 -0.66
N PHE A 80 -4.72 -2.87 -1.96
CA PHE A 80 -4.41 -1.58 -2.59
C PHE A 80 -5.58 -0.60 -2.53
N TYR A 81 -6.81 -1.10 -2.58
CA TYR A 81 -8.00 -0.25 -2.42
C TYR A 81 -8.02 0.45 -1.06
N GLU A 82 -7.85 -0.31 0.04
CA GLU A 82 -7.83 0.26 1.38
C GLU A 82 -6.64 1.19 1.60
N LEU A 83 -5.49 0.85 1.06
CA LEU A 83 -4.28 1.65 1.12
C LEU A 83 -4.47 3.00 0.41
N ILE A 84 -4.99 2.98 -0.82
CA ILE A 84 -5.26 4.21 -1.59
C ILE A 84 -6.34 5.06 -0.91
N ARG A 85 -7.33 4.46 -0.27
CA ARG A 85 -8.32 5.18 0.54
C ARG A 85 -7.65 5.98 1.65
N GLY A 86 -6.66 5.40 2.35
CA GLY A 86 -5.86 6.11 3.35
C GLY A 86 -5.02 7.24 2.76
N VAL A 87 -4.34 6.97 1.63
CA VAL A 87 -3.55 7.97 0.89
C VAL A 87 -4.44 9.15 0.48
N LEU A 88 -5.56 8.86 -0.17
CA LEU A 88 -6.46 9.88 -0.70
C LEU A 88 -7.04 10.76 0.43
N ALA A 89 -7.44 10.16 1.55
CA ALA A 89 -7.96 10.90 2.68
C ALA A 89 -6.98 11.96 3.21
N GLN A 90 -5.70 11.61 3.34
CA GLN A 90 -4.68 12.52 3.84
C GLN A 90 -4.28 13.58 2.81
N LEU A 91 -4.12 13.20 1.53
CA LEU A 91 -3.76 14.14 0.47
C LEU A 91 -4.86 15.17 0.23
N THR A 92 -6.13 14.73 0.15
CA THR A 92 -7.30 15.62 -0.02
C THR A 92 -7.37 16.64 1.12
N ARG A 93 -7.19 16.19 2.38
CA ARG A 93 -7.16 17.08 3.56
C ARG A 93 -6.03 18.12 3.46
N ALA A 94 -4.91 17.77 2.86
CA ALA A 94 -3.77 18.66 2.67
C ALA A 94 -3.86 19.53 1.40
N GLY A 95 -4.88 19.33 0.55
CA GLY A 95 -5.08 20.06 -0.72
C GLY A 95 -4.10 19.62 -1.80
N TYR A 96 -3.79 18.31 -1.84
CA TYR A 96 -2.95 17.68 -2.86
C TYR A 96 -3.78 16.69 -3.68
N ASP A 97 -3.45 16.61 -4.96
CA ASP A 97 -3.99 15.61 -5.87
C ASP A 97 -3.17 14.32 -5.81
N LEU A 98 -3.83 13.18 -6.08
CA LEU A 98 -3.20 11.88 -6.21
C LEU A 98 -3.01 11.52 -7.69
N LEU A 99 -1.77 11.19 -8.07
CA LEU A 99 -1.44 10.62 -9.36
C LEU A 99 -1.06 9.16 -9.17
N MET A 100 -1.70 8.24 -9.87
CA MET A 100 -1.38 6.82 -9.85
C MET A 100 -0.60 6.47 -11.11
N ALA A 101 0.51 5.76 -10.97
CA ALA A 101 1.35 5.33 -12.07
C ALA A 101 2.09 4.03 -11.73
N GLY A 102 2.63 3.37 -12.75
CA GLY A 102 3.39 2.13 -12.61
C GLY A 102 4.01 1.73 -13.95
N GLY A 103 4.52 0.53 -14.03
CA GLY A 103 5.06 -0.11 -15.23
C GLY A 103 4.75 -1.60 -15.23
N SER A 104 4.94 -2.27 -16.35
CA SER A 104 4.77 -3.73 -16.49
C SER A 104 6.03 -4.49 -16.04
N ASN A 105 7.16 -3.79 -15.96
CA ASN A 105 8.46 -4.30 -15.52
C ASN A 105 9.27 -3.19 -14.85
N GLU A 106 10.43 -3.56 -14.25
CA GLU A 106 11.27 -2.64 -13.48
C GLU A 106 11.77 -1.45 -14.28
N GLN A 107 12.12 -1.64 -15.57
CA GLN A 107 12.60 -0.57 -16.41
C GLN A 107 11.49 0.44 -16.72
N GLU A 108 10.29 -0.02 -17.04
CA GLU A 108 9.13 0.85 -17.29
C GLU A 108 8.70 1.61 -16.03
N GLU A 109 8.80 0.99 -14.86
CA GLU A 109 8.54 1.67 -13.58
C GLU A 109 9.53 2.81 -13.37
N LEU A 110 10.84 2.54 -13.55
CA LEU A 110 11.89 3.55 -13.42
C LEU A 110 11.71 4.69 -14.44
N ASP A 111 11.42 4.36 -15.70
CA ASP A 111 11.21 5.35 -16.76
C ASP A 111 9.98 6.22 -16.46
N THR A 112 8.92 5.61 -15.91
CA THR A 112 7.72 6.33 -15.49
C THR A 112 8.03 7.29 -14.34
N VAL A 113 8.74 6.84 -13.31
CA VAL A 113 9.16 7.70 -12.19
C VAL A 113 10.06 8.83 -12.70
N ALA A 114 11.06 8.51 -13.53
CA ALA A 114 11.97 9.51 -14.07
C ALA A 114 11.24 10.56 -14.93
N ARG A 115 10.27 10.16 -15.72
CA ARG A 115 9.41 11.05 -16.52
C ARG A 115 8.56 11.98 -15.65
N LEU A 116 7.98 11.47 -14.56
CA LEU A 116 7.17 12.27 -13.63
C LEU A 116 8.03 13.29 -12.89
N VAL A 117 9.18 12.88 -12.37
CA VAL A 117 10.13 13.71 -11.63
C VAL A 117 10.75 14.77 -12.52
N LYS A 118 11.41 14.38 -13.62
CA LYS A 118 12.08 15.30 -14.54
C LYS A 118 11.11 16.22 -15.28
N GLY A 119 9.88 15.75 -15.49
CA GLY A 119 8.81 16.54 -16.07
C GLY A 119 8.16 17.55 -15.09
N GLY A 120 8.58 17.56 -13.82
CA GLY A 120 8.03 18.44 -12.79
C GLY A 120 6.52 18.27 -12.61
N ARG A 121 6.02 17.02 -12.69
CA ARG A 121 4.59 16.69 -12.59
C ARG A 121 4.14 16.32 -11.18
N ILE A 122 5.07 16.08 -10.27
CA ILE A 122 4.83 15.66 -8.89
C ILE A 122 5.77 16.39 -7.94
N ASP A 123 5.32 16.59 -6.70
CA ASP A 123 6.11 17.20 -5.63
C ASP A 123 6.70 16.15 -4.68
N GLY A 124 6.10 14.96 -4.65
CA GLY A 124 6.51 13.84 -3.81
C GLY A 124 5.95 12.54 -4.32
N LEU A 125 6.37 11.42 -3.69
CA LEU A 125 6.08 10.10 -4.19
C LEU A 125 5.95 9.07 -3.06
N ILE A 126 5.06 8.10 -3.22
CA ILE A 126 4.89 6.93 -2.35
C ILE A 126 5.20 5.70 -3.18
N LEU A 127 6.18 4.90 -2.72
CA LEU A 127 6.46 3.57 -3.24
C LEU A 127 5.70 2.53 -2.42
N LEU A 128 5.04 1.58 -3.08
CA LEU A 128 4.22 0.59 -2.38
C LEU A 128 4.99 -0.67 -1.96
N TYR A 129 6.24 -0.79 -2.36
CA TYR A 129 7.13 -1.89 -1.99
C TYR A 129 8.58 -1.53 -2.30
N SER A 130 9.50 -2.33 -1.78
CA SER A 130 10.93 -2.29 -2.11
C SER A 130 11.45 -3.69 -2.37
N ARG A 131 12.38 -3.77 -3.26
CA ARG A 131 13.16 -4.97 -3.58
C ARG A 131 14.65 -4.71 -3.32
N SER A 132 15.44 -5.76 -3.29
CA SER A 132 16.88 -5.65 -3.20
C SER A 132 17.44 -4.92 -4.43
N SER A 133 18.37 -4.00 -4.22
CA SER A 133 18.99 -3.16 -5.27
C SER A 133 17.97 -2.36 -6.10
N ASP A 134 16.96 -1.79 -5.42
CA ASP A 134 15.86 -1.07 -6.08
C ASP A 134 16.35 0.19 -6.81
N PRO A 135 16.30 0.23 -8.17
CA PRO A 135 16.81 1.35 -8.96
C PRO A 135 16.00 2.62 -8.77
N ILE A 136 14.71 2.51 -8.39
CA ILE A 136 13.85 3.67 -8.15
C ILE A 136 14.26 4.38 -6.87
N ILE A 137 14.53 3.66 -5.79
CA ILE A 137 15.03 4.24 -4.53
C ILE A 137 16.38 4.95 -4.79
N HIS A 138 17.28 4.31 -5.51
CA HIS A 138 18.55 4.92 -5.88
C HIS A 138 18.35 6.24 -6.68
N PHE A 139 17.48 6.21 -7.69
CA PHE A 139 17.15 7.39 -8.49
C PHE A 139 16.56 8.52 -7.65
N LEU A 140 15.57 8.25 -6.81
CA LEU A 140 14.89 9.26 -5.98
C LEU A 140 15.85 9.91 -4.96
N ARG A 141 16.73 9.11 -4.34
CA ARG A 141 17.79 9.63 -3.46
C ARG A 141 18.74 10.55 -4.18
N LYS A 142 19.18 10.17 -5.39
CA LYS A 142 20.08 10.99 -6.24
C LYS A 142 19.42 12.31 -6.62
N GLU A 143 18.17 12.30 -7.03
CA GLU A 143 17.41 13.48 -7.44
C GLU A 143 16.87 14.27 -6.23
N LYS A 144 17.04 13.79 -5.00
CA LYS A 144 16.54 14.40 -3.74
C LYS A 144 15.04 14.68 -3.74
N ILE A 145 14.26 13.78 -4.30
CA ILE A 145 12.81 13.86 -4.33
C ILE A 145 12.24 13.39 -2.99
N PRO A 146 11.32 14.14 -2.36
CA PRO A 146 10.59 13.66 -1.19
C PRO A 146 9.81 12.39 -1.51
N PHE A 147 10.09 11.28 -0.81
CA PHE A 147 9.35 10.04 -0.98
C PHE A 147 9.23 9.28 0.33
N ALA A 148 8.22 8.43 0.43
CA ALA A 148 8.06 7.44 1.49
C ALA A 148 7.84 6.06 0.88
N LEU A 149 8.36 5.04 1.55
CA LEU A 149 8.21 3.64 1.19
C LEU A 149 7.15 3.00 2.09
N ILE A 150 6.23 2.22 1.54
CA ILE A 150 5.42 1.27 2.29
C ILE A 150 6.15 -0.07 2.30
N GLY A 151 6.47 -0.54 3.50
CA GLY A 151 7.45 -1.59 3.73
C GLY A 151 8.81 -1.02 4.15
N ARG A 152 9.87 -1.80 4.08
CA ARG A 152 11.24 -1.38 4.39
C ARG A 152 12.18 -1.56 3.22
N SER A 153 13.19 -0.71 3.12
CA SER A 153 14.30 -0.91 2.20
C SER A 153 15.21 -2.03 2.72
N LEU A 154 15.69 -2.88 1.81
CA LEU A 154 16.71 -3.89 2.12
C LEU A 154 18.14 -3.33 2.05
N ASP A 155 18.34 -2.22 1.34
CA ASP A 155 19.66 -1.68 1.03
C ASP A 155 19.98 -0.41 1.82
N TYR A 156 18.97 0.31 2.33
CA TYR A 156 19.14 1.63 2.95
C TYR A 156 18.31 1.73 4.23
N GLU A 157 18.95 1.92 5.37
CA GLU A 157 18.27 2.09 6.66
C GLU A 157 17.66 3.49 6.84
N ASP A 158 18.17 4.48 6.11
CA ASP A 158 17.77 5.87 6.19
C ASP A 158 16.62 6.26 5.22
N VAL A 159 16.03 5.27 4.52
CA VAL A 159 14.86 5.52 3.66
C VAL A 159 13.61 5.74 4.50
N PRO A 160 12.91 6.89 4.32
CA PRO A 160 11.65 7.15 4.98
C PRO A 160 10.62 6.06 4.66
N SER A 161 10.11 5.40 5.69
CA SER A 161 9.26 4.21 5.49
C SER A 161 8.16 4.07 6.55
N VAL A 162 7.06 3.50 6.10
CA VAL A 162 5.94 3.07 6.96
C VAL A 162 5.73 1.58 6.72
N ASP A 163 5.81 0.79 7.77
CA ASP A 163 5.84 -0.67 7.67
C ASP A 163 5.04 -1.31 8.80
N ASN A 164 4.90 -2.61 8.77
CA ASN A 164 4.47 -3.44 9.89
C ASN A 164 5.67 -4.20 10.44
N ASP A 165 5.56 -4.70 11.66
CA ASP A 165 6.44 -5.76 12.13
C ASP A 165 5.98 -7.08 11.51
N ASN A 166 6.42 -7.33 10.27
CA ASN A 166 6.00 -8.48 9.48
C ASN A 166 6.52 -9.80 10.06
N GLU A 167 7.68 -9.79 10.71
CA GLU A 167 8.20 -10.96 11.41
C GLU A 167 7.32 -11.32 12.60
N GLN A 168 7.03 -10.34 13.48
CA GLN A 168 6.16 -10.57 14.62
C GLN A 168 4.73 -10.93 14.21
N ALA A 169 4.21 -10.33 13.16
CA ALA A 169 2.88 -10.64 12.64
C ALA A 169 2.75 -12.11 12.17
N ALA A 170 3.75 -12.61 11.48
CA ALA A 170 3.77 -14.01 11.03
C ALA A 170 4.06 -15.00 12.20
N TYR A 171 4.89 -14.58 13.14
CA TYR A 171 5.09 -15.32 14.38
C TYR A 171 3.76 -15.48 15.13
N ASP A 172 3.01 -14.40 15.36
CA ASP A 172 1.73 -14.42 16.06
C ASP A 172 0.68 -15.29 15.35
N ALA A 173 0.58 -15.18 14.01
CA ALA A 173 -0.30 -16.02 13.20
C ALA A 173 0.03 -17.52 13.33
N THR A 174 1.32 -17.85 13.30
CA THR A 174 1.78 -19.25 13.44
C THR A 174 1.58 -19.77 14.86
N LYS A 175 1.89 -18.96 15.88
CA LYS A 175 1.65 -19.30 17.30
C LYS A 175 0.16 -19.53 17.58
N HIS A 176 -0.72 -18.78 16.95
CA HIS A 176 -2.17 -19.02 17.05
C HIS A 176 -2.51 -20.45 16.57
N LEU A 177 -2.04 -20.84 15.38
CA LEU A 177 -2.30 -22.20 14.87
C LEU A 177 -1.71 -23.27 15.78
N ILE A 178 -0.51 -23.05 16.33
CA ILE A 178 0.10 -23.95 17.32
C ILE A 178 -0.77 -24.06 18.58
N ALA A 179 -1.28 -22.94 19.08
CA ALA A 179 -2.17 -22.91 20.24
C ALA A 179 -3.51 -23.64 19.99
N GLN A 180 -3.97 -23.66 18.71
CA GLN A 180 -5.11 -24.49 18.26
C GLN A 180 -4.75 -25.99 18.15
N GLY A 181 -3.54 -26.39 18.50
CA GLY A 181 -3.09 -27.80 18.49
C GLY A 181 -2.54 -28.28 17.14
N GLN A 182 -2.31 -27.37 16.19
CA GLN A 182 -1.71 -27.73 14.90
C GLN A 182 -0.22 -28.03 15.03
N LYS A 183 0.23 -29.12 14.47
CA LYS A 183 1.63 -29.56 14.50
C LYS A 183 2.30 -29.62 13.12
N ARG A 184 1.51 -29.68 12.07
CA ARG A 184 1.95 -29.71 10.67
C ARG A 184 1.45 -28.45 10.01
N ILE A 185 2.27 -27.41 10.02
CA ILE A 185 1.91 -26.09 9.53
C ILE A 185 2.73 -25.78 8.28
N GLY A 186 2.07 -25.47 7.17
CA GLY A 186 2.70 -25.04 5.93
C GLY A 186 2.62 -23.52 5.76
N PHE A 187 3.36 -23.01 4.78
CA PHE A 187 3.41 -21.57 4.49
C PHE A 187 3.28 -21.33 2.98
N VAL A 188 2.23 -20.59 2.58
CA VAL A 188 2.11 -20.08 1.23
C VAL A 188 2.71 -18.68 1.21
N SER A 189 3.91 -18.57 0.64
CA SER A 189 4.72 -17.35 0.62
C SER A 189 4.43 -16.48 -0.60
N GLY A 190 4.74 -15.18 -0.48
CA GLY A 190 4.87 -14.28 -1.63
C GLY A 190 6.29 -14.34 -2.24
N PRO A 191 6.55 -13.52 -3.28
CA PRO A 191 7.85 -13.48 -3.95
C PRO A 191 9.00 -13.21 -2.98
N ALA A 192 10.03 -14.08 -3.01
CA ALA A 192 11.17 -14.02 -2.09
C ALA A 192 12.01 -12.73 -2.23
N ARG A 193 11.89 -12.02 -3.37
CA ARG A 193 12.54 -10.71 -3.58
C ARG A 193 11.98 -9.57 -2.71
N LEU A 194 10.81 -9.76 -2.10
CA LEU A 194 10.14 -8.74 -1.28
C LEU A 194 10.51 -8.88 0.20
N ALA A 195 10.88 -7.77 0.83
CA ALA A 195 11.24 -7.73 2.25
C ALA A 195 10.16 -8.33 3.14
N MET A 196 8.89 -7.96 2.91
CA MET A 196 7.73 -8.44 3.66
C MET A 196 7.59 -9.98 3.58
N SER A 197 7.86 -10.59 2.40
CA SER A 197 7.79 -12.05 2.24
C SER A 197 8.88 -12.76 3.05
N GLN A 198 10.10 -12.19 3.07
CA GLN A 198 11.22 -12.71 3.86
C GLN A 198 10.94 -12.62 5.36
N ASP A 199 10.44 -11.47 5.81
CA ASP A 199 10.14 -11.21 7.21
C ASP A 199 9.03 -12.14 7.73
N ARG A 200 7.93 -12.31 6.96
CA ARG A 200 6.85 -13.23 7.33
C ARG A 200 7.32 -14.69 7.37
N LEU A 201 8.17 -15.10 6.42
CA LEU A 201 8.77 -16.43 6.45
C LEU A 201 9.69 -16.63 7.66
N SER A 202 10.44 -15.58 8.07
CA SER A 202 11.28 -15.60 9.28
C SER A 202 10.42 -15.80 10.53
N GLY A 203 9.37 -15.01 10.71
CA GLY A 203 8.45 -15.13 11.85
C GLY A 203 7.77 -16.49 11.94
N TYR A 204 7.34 -17.05 10.79
CA TYR A 204 6.80 -18.42 10.73
C TYR A 204 7.83 -19.45 11.21
N LYS A 205 9.08 -19.40 10.70
CA LYS A 205 10.15 -20.32 11.09
C LYS A 205 10.45 -20.24 12.60
N LYS A 206 10.56 -19.02 13.11
CA LYS A 206 10.81 -18.76 14.53
C LYS A 206 9.74 -19.36 15.43
N ALA A 207 8.47 -19.23 15.06
CA ALA A 207 7.37 -19.79 15.84
C ALA A 207 7.39 -21.33 15.86
N LEU A 208 7.77 -21.99 14.74
CA LEU A 208 7.94 -23.45 14.70
C LEU A 208 9.12 -23.90 15.56
N GLU A 209 10.26 -23.23 15.45
CA GLU A 209 11.47 -23.54 16.21
C GLU A 209 11.22 -23.47 17.72
N GLU A 210 10.59 -22.39 18.20
CA GLU A 210 10.25 -22.24 19.62
C GLU A 210 9.25 -23.28 20.15
N ALA A 211 8.45 -23.87 19.25
CA ALA A 211 7.48 -24.92 19.60
C ALA A 211 8.01 -26.33 19.37
N ASP A 212 9.28 -26.47 18.99
CA ASP A 212 9.92 -27.74 18.61
C ASP A 212 9.12 -28.51 17.55
N LEU A 213 8.59 -27.76 16.55
CA LEU A 213 7.81 -28.30 15.43
C LEU A 213 8.65 -28.41 14.16
N PRO A 214 8.37 -29.40 13.28
CA PRO A 214 9.16 -29.63 12.10
C PRO A 214 9.00 -28.51 11.07
N PHE A 215 10.12 -27.96 10.60
CA PHE A 215 10.19 -27.15 9.40
C PHE A 215 10.45 -28.06 8.19
N ARG A 216 9.52 -28.11 7.23
CA ARG A 216 9.65 -28.93 6.01
C ARG A 216 9.64 -28.03 4.76
N PRO A 217 10.72 -27.96 3.98
CA PRO A 217 10.77 -27.16 2.76
C PRO A 217 9.64 -27.46 1.76
N GLY A 218 9.18 -28.70 1.64
CA GLY A 218 8.08 -29.10 0.78
C GLY A 218 6.70 -28.55 1.20
N TRP A 219 6.59 -27.95 2.38
CA TRP A 219 5.37 -27.29 2.85
C TRP A 219 5.39 -25.77 2.63
N ILE A 220 6.43 -25.27 1.96
CA ILE A 220 6.56 -23.87 1.63
C ILE A 220 6.49 -23.72 0.11
N VAL A 221 5.53 -22.94 -0.35
CA VAL A 221 5.36 -22.66 -1.78
C VAL A 221 5.29 -21.17 -1.98
N GLU A 222 6.13 -20.66 -2.87
CA GLU A 222 6.15 -19.26 -3.30
C GLU A 222 5.13 -19.04 -4.42
N GLY A 223 4.44 -17.89 -4.39
CA GLY A 223 3.51 -17.47 -5.42
C GLY A 223 3.37 -15.97 -5.52
N GLU A 224 2.72 -15.49 -6.55
CA GLU A 224 2.32 -14.10 -6.69
C GLU A 224 1.04 -13.82 -5.88
N PHE A 225 0.69 -12.54 -5.65
CA PHE A 225 -0.50 -12.12 -4.88
C PHE A 225 -1.79 -12.25 -5.70
N LEU A 226 -2.04 -13.47 -6.22
CA LEU A 226 -3.16 -13.81 -7.08
C LEU A 226 -3.92 -15.03 -6.54
N ILE A 227 -5.23 -15.09 -6.76
CA ILE A 227 -6.08 -16.24 -6.42
C ILE A 227 -5.52 -17.52 -7.05
N GLU A 228 -5.12 -17.47 -8.32
CA GLU A 228 -4.56 -18.58 -9.08
C GLU A 228 -3.28 -19.13 -8.44
N SER A 229 -2.43 -18.25 -7.91
CA SER A 229 -1.20 -18.67 -7.21
C SER A 229 -1.51 -19.44 -5.92
N GLY A 230 -2.51 -18.98 -5.17
CA GLY A 230 -3.00 -19.70 -3.98
C GLY A 230 -3.54 -21.07 -4.30
N TYR A 231 -4.32 -21.19 -5.37
CA TYR A 231 -4.85 -22.48 -5.85
C TYR A 231 -3.71 -23.46 -6.21
N ARG A 232 -2.72 -22.99 -6.98
CA ARG A 232 -1.55 -23.82 -7.36
C ARG A 232 -0.68 -24.19 -6.16
N ALA A 233 -0.43 -23.26 -5.26
CA ALA A 233 0.33 -23.51 -4.04
C ALA A 233 -0.34 -24.60 -3.18
N MET A 234 -1.65 -24.48 -2.99
CA MET A 234 -2.44 -25.49 -2.27
C MET A 234 -2.30 -26.86 -2.92
N ALA A 235 -2.49 -26.98 -4.24
CA ALA A 235 -2.37 -28.25 -4.95
C ALA A 235 -0.97 -28.89 -4.76
N SER A 236 0.10 -28.08 -4.83
CA SER A 236 1.47 -28.52 -4.59
C SER A 236 1.69 -29.01 -3.16
N ILE A 237 1.21 -28.27 -2.17
CA ILE A 237 1.36 -28.61 -0.75
C ILE A 237 0.56 -29.84 -0.38
N MET A 238 -0.69 -29.96 -0.84
CA MET A 238 -1.56 -31.07 -0.53
C MET A 238 -1.19 -32.37 -1.25
N SER A 239 -0.36 -32.31 -2.31
CA SER A 239 0.18 -33.49 -2.99
C SER A 239 1.37 -34.14 -2.26
N GLN A 240 1.88 -33.53 -1.19
CA GLN A 240 2.97 -34.12 -0.42
C GLN A 240 2.53 -35.40 0.28
N PRO A 241 3.43 -36.39 0.52
CA PRO A 241 3.07 -37.65 1.20
C PRO A 241 2.45 -37.46 2.60
N GLU A 242 2.89 -36.42 3.31
CA GLU A 242 2.36 -35.98 4.59
C GLU A 242 2.00 -34.50 4.50
N PRO A 243 0.82 -34.12 3.99
CA PRO A 243 0.46 -32.73 3.86
C PRO A 243 0.26 -32.05 5.22
N PRO A 244 0.43 -30.73 5.31
CA PRO A 244 0.16 -29.98 6.53
C PRO A 244 -1.34 -29.97 6.85
N THR A 245 -1.66 -29.79 8.14
CA THR A 245 -3.05 -29.66 8.64
C THR A 245 -3.40 -28.21 8.98
N ALA A 246 -2.46 -27.30 8.74
CA ALA A 246 -2.72 -25.87 8.81
C ALA A 246 -1.81 -25.12 7.84
N LEU A 247 -2.28 -23.95 7.38
CA LEU A 247 -1.56 -23.08 6.48
C LEU A 247 -1.56 -21.65 7.01
N VAL A 248 -0.37 -21.04 7.02
CA VAL A 248 -0.21 -19.59 7.06
C VAL A 248 -0.09 -19.12 5.61
N VAL A 249 -0.95 -18.20 5.18
CA VAL A 249 -1.02 -17.75 3.79
C VAL A 249 -0.70 -16.26 3.74
N ILE A 250 0.21 -15.87 2.88
CA ILE A 250 0.82 -14.53 2.80
C ILE A 250 -0.18 -13.38 2.62
N ASP A 251 -1.37 -13.61 2.06
CA ASP A 251 -2.35 -12.60 1.66
C ASP A 251 -3.75 -13.21 1.55
N ASP A 252 -4.81 -12.45 1.87
CA ASP A 252 -6.19 -12.94 1.82
C ASP A 252 -6.64 -13.32 0.41
N VAL A 253 -6.18 -12.60 -0.64
CA VAL A 253 -6.51 -12.92 -2.03
C VAL A 253 -5.90 -14.26 -2.42
N VAL A 254 -4.67 -14.54 -1.97
CA VAL A 254 -4.02 -15.85 -2.13
C VAL A 254 -4.79 -16.93 -1.35
N ALA A 255 -5.25 -16.61 -0.13
CA ALA A 255 -6.03 -17.53 0.69
C ALA A 255 -7.37 -17.91 0.06
N PHE A 256 -8.00 -17.02 -0.72
CA PHE A 256 -9.21 -17.38 -1.47
C PHE A 256 -8.95 -18.50 -2.50
N GLY A 257 -7.79 -18.48 -3.15
CA GLY A 257 -7.34 -19.56 -4.03
C GLY A 257 -7.11 -20.87 -3.29
N VAL A 258 -6.50 -20.79 -2.09
CA VAL A 258 -6.31 -21.95 -1.20
C VAL A 258 -7.65 -22.54 -0.78
N LEU A 259 -8.58 -21.71 -0.28
CA LEU A 259 -9.93 -22.13 0.13
C LEU A 259 -10.69 -22.80 -0.99
N LYS A 260 -10.66 -22.21 -2.20
CA LYS A 260 -11.29 -22.79 -3.39
C LYS A 260 -10.75 -24.18 -3.69
N GLY A 261 -9.42 -24.32 -3.74
CA GLY A 261 -8.81 -25.61 -4.06
C GLY A 261 -9.05 -26.68 -2.98
N LEU A 262 -9.00 -26.32 -1.69
CA LEU A 262 -9.35 -27.26 -0.61
C LEU A 262 -10.80 -27.72 -0.72
N SER A 263 -11.72 -26.81 -1.03
CA SER A 263 -13.14 -27.17 -1.24
C SER A 263 -13.31 -28.15 -2.42
N GLU A 264 -12.60 -27.95 -3.53
CA GLU A 264 -12.63 -28.87 -4.69
C GLU A 264 -12.04 -30.25 -4.36
N LEU A 265 -11.06 -30.32 -3.44
CA LEU A 265 -10.52 -31.59 -2.92
C LEU A 265 -11.41 -32.26 -1.86
N GLY A 266 -12.51 -31.60 -1.46
CA GLY A 266 -13.36 -32.07 -0.37
C GLY A 266 -12.76 -31.93 1.03
N CYS A 267 -11.67 -31.16 1.17
CA CYS A 267 -11.05 -30.85 2.46
C CYS A 267 -11.83 -29.76 3.17
N ARG A 268 -12.21 -30.00 4.41
CA ARG A 268 -12.97 -29.07 5.24
C ARG A 268 -12.02 -28.11 5.96
N VAL A 269 -12.38 -26.85 5.96
CA VAL A 269 -11.69 -25.82 6.74
C VAL A 269 -12.60 -25.42 7.92
N PRO A 270 -12.12 -25.46 9.16
CA PRO A 270 -10.76 -25.76 9.64
C PRO A 270 -10.53 -27.23 9.99
N GLN A 271 -11.49 -28.15 9.82
CA GLN A 271 -11.46 -29.51 10.37
C GLN A 271 -10.28 -30.33 9.84
N ASP A 272 -10.03 -30.27 8.54
CA ASP A 272 -8.96 -31.00 7.86
C ASP A 272 -7.71 -30.10 7.66
N VAL A 273 -7.93 -28.82 7.34
CA VAL A 273 -6.86 -27.82 7.16
C VAL A 273 -7.29 -26.47 7.76
N ALA A 274 -6.62 -26.01 8.80
CA ALA A 274 -6.83 -24.69 9.38
C ALA A 274 -6.06 -23.60 8.60
N ILE A 275 -6.60 -22.37 8.50
CA ILE A 275 -6.00 -21.29 7.70
C ILE A 275 -5.96 -19.99 8.50
N VAL A 276 -4.80 -19.30 8.43
CA VAL A 276 -4.63 -17.89 8.80
C VAL A 276 -3.96 -17.16 7.66
N SER A 277 -4.45 -15.97 7.31
CA SER A 277 -3.89 -15.13 6.26
C SER A 277 -3.53 -13.72 6.77
N PHE A 278 -3.29 -12.78 5.84
CA PHE A 278 -2.92 -11.39 6.15
C PHE A 278 -3.74 -10.41 5.34
N ASN A 279 -3.85 -9.20 5.88
CA ASN A 279 -4.42 -7.95 5.39
C ASN A 279 -5.84 -7.68 5.90
N ASN A 280 -6.59 -8.70 6.34
CA ASN A 280 -7.95 -8.57 6.86
C ASN A 280 -8.84 -7.71 5.95
N ILE A 281 -8.81 -7.99 4.63
CA ILE A 281 -9.68 -7.30 3.69
C ILE A 281 -11.15 -7.63 3.96
N ALA A 282 -12.07 -6.74 3.55
CA ALA A 282 -13.49 -6.89 3.84
C ALA A 282 -14.09 -8.23 3.38
N LEU A 283 -13.56 -8.82 2.31
CA LEU A 283 -14.02 -10.13 1.82
C LEU A 283 -13.62 -11.30 2.72
N ALA A 284 -12.63 -11.14 3.60
CA ALA A 284 -12.17 -12.22 4.48
C ALA A 284 -13.26 -12.71 5.44
N GLU A 285 -14.17 -11.84 5.86
CA GLU A 285 -15.31 -12.22 6.72
C GLU A 285 -16.47 -12.85 5.96
N LEU A 286 -16.50 -12.71 4.64
CA LEU A 286 -17.57 -13.24 3.76
C LEU A 286 -17.24 -14.61 3.17
N THR A 287 -16.04 -15.15 3.40
CA THR A 287 -15.70 -16.51 2.98
C THR A 287 -16.46 -17.57 3.79
N ILE A 288 -16.48 -18.79 3.28
CA ILE A 288 -17.08 -19.94 3.97
C ILE A 288 -16.01 -21.04 4.11
N PRO A 289 -15.50 -21.24 5.34
CA PRO A 289 -15.77 -20.48 6.58
C PRO A 289 -15.13 -19.07 6.54
N PRO A 290 -15.58 -18.13 7.42
CA PRO A 290 -14.93 -16.83 7.57
C PRO A 290 -13.45 -16.95 7.89
N LEU A 291 -12.62 -16.17 7.16
CA LEU A 291 -11.16 -16.29 7.16
C LEU A 291 -10.51 -15.53 8.31
N SER A 292 -9.75 -16.23 9.15
CA SER A 292 -8.86 -15.62 10.13
C SER A 292 -7.72 -14.90 9.42
N SER A 293 -7.48 -13.66 9.77
CA SER A 293 -6.50 -12.83 9.07
C SER A 293 -5.81 -11.85 10.00
N VAL A 294 -4.54 -11.57 9.75
CA VAL A 294 -3.79 -10.53 10.45
C VAL A 294 -4.14 -9.18 9.82
N ASP A 295 -4.81 -8.33 10.58
CA ASP A 295 -5.05 -6.94 10.21
C ASP A 295 -3.73 -6.16 10.33
N VAL A 296 -3.23 -5.69 9.21
CA VAL A 296 -1.98 -4.92 9.11
C VAL A 296 -2.21 -3.41 9.14
N GLY A 297 -3.45 -2.95 9.34
CA GLY A 297 -3.80 -1.53 9.34
C GLY A 297 -3.59 -0.87 7.99
N THR A 298 -4.04 -1.50 6.92
CA THR A 298 -3.76 -1.10 5.53
C THR A 298 -4.13 0.36 5.23
N TYR A 299 -5.29 0.82 5.71
CA TYR A 299 -5.68 2.24 5.60
C TYR A 299 -4.65 3.15 6.30
N GLN A 300 -4.21 2.76 7.49
CA GLN A 300 -3.28 3.55 8.29
C GLN A 300 -1.88 3.60 7.65
N LEU A 301 -1.44 2.51 6.99
CA LEU A 301 -0.20 2.50 6.19
C LEU A 301 -0.24 3.61 5.13
N GLY A 302 -1.30 3.68 4.32
CA GLY A 302 -1.45 4.70 3.28
C GLY A 302 -1.56 6.12 3.82
N TYR A 303 -2.36 6.30 4.88
CA TYR A 303 -2.52 7.60 5.55
C TYR A 303 -1.19 8.12 6.09
N THR A 304 -0.45 7.28 6.82
CA THR A 304 0.82 7.64 7.46
C THR A 304 1.92 7.89 6.43
N ALA A 305 2.01 7.09 5.37
CA ALA A 305 2.96 7.31 4.29
C ALA A 305 2.73 8.66 3.59
N SER A 306 1.46 9.03 3.35
CA SER A 306 1.12 10.34 2.80
C SER A 306 1.49 11.48 3.73
N GLN A 307 1.23 11.33 5.03
CA GLN A 307 1.64 12.32 6.03
C GLN A 307 3.17 12.47 6.05
N MET A 308 3.91 11.37 5.95
CA MET A 308 5.37 11.38 5.92
C MET A 308 5.90 12.14 4.69
N VAL A 309 5.39 11.87 3.49
CA VAL A 309 5.76 12.59 2.27
C VAL A 309 5.45 14.09 2.39
N LEU A 310 4.26 14.45 2.89
CA LEU A 310 3.87 15.85 3.08
C LEU A 310 4.78 16.59 4.09
N ASN A 311 5.25 15.90 5.13
CA ASN A 311 6.20 16.46 6.08
C ASN A 311 7.57 16.67 5.45
N LEU A 312 8.07 15.68 4.69
CA LEU A 312 9.32 15.79 3.94
C LEU A 312 9.32 16.96 2.96
N MET A 313 8.21 17.15 2.23
CA MET A 313 8.05 18.28 1.31
C MET A 313 8.06 19.66 2.00
N LYS A 314 7.77 19.69 3.30
CA LYS A 314 7.80 20.91 4.13
C LYS A 314 9.07 21.02 4.98
N GLU A 315 10.03 20.14 4.78
CA GLU A 315 11.27 20.06 5.56
C GLU A 315 11.01 19.90 7.08
N ILE A 316 9.88 19.26 7.43
CA ILE A 316 9.56 18.91 8.82
C ILE A 316 10.28 17.61 9.17
N GLU A 317 10.92 17.59 10.32
CA GLU A 317 11.60 16.41 10.84
C GLU A 317 10.62 15.25 11.01
N ILE A 318 11.04 14.05 10.58
CA ILE A 318 10.26 12.82 10.63
C ILE A 318 11.02 11.71 11.33
N THR A 319 10.28 10.76 11.89
CA THR A 319 10.84 9.45 12.25
C THR A 319 11.05 8.66 10.96
N THR A 320 12.29 8.22 10.70
CA THR A 320 12.66 7.55 9.45
C THR A 320 11.84 6.29 9.19
N ARG A 321 11.56 5.50 10.22
CA ARG A 321 10.72 4.30 10.12
C ARG A 321 9.56 4.37 11.10
N GLN A 322 8.32 4.29 10.61
CA GLN A 322 7.11 4.23 11.43
C GLN A 322 6.48 2.84 11.28
N ILE A 323 6.22 2.19 12.42
CA ILE A 323 5.61 0.87 12.45
C ILE A 323 4.12 1.01 12.79
N ILE A 324 3.27 0.50 11.91
CA ILE A 324 1.83 0.36 12.13
C ILE A 324 1.60 -0.99 12.83
N PRO A 325 0.96 -0.99 14.00
CA PRO A 325 0.70 -2.23 14.72
C PRO A 325 -0.24 -3.15 13.93
N HIS A 326 0.01 -4.45 14.03
CA HIS A 326 -0.87 -5.48 13.50
C HIS A 326 -1.78 -6.05 14.60
N ARG A 327 -2.84 -6.74 14.19
CA ARG A 327 -3.74 -7.47 15.08
C ARG A 327 -4.26 -8.72 14.39
N LEU A 328 -4.14 -9.87 15.02
CA LEU A 328 -4.79 -11.09 14.52
C LEU A 328 -6.31 -11.02 14.78
N VAL A 329 -7.08 -11.11 13.70
CA VAL A 329 -8.53 -11.23 13.73
C VAL A 329 -8.90 -12.70 13.55
N VAL A 330 -9.21 -13.37 14.64
CA VAL A 330 -9.55 -14.79 14.66
C VAL A 330 -10.99 -14.98 14.20
N ARG A 331 -11.19 -15.90 13.24
CA ARG A 331 -12.49 -16.36 12.71
C ARG A 331 -12.50 -17.89 12.59
N GLU A 332 -13.53 -18.42 11.99
CA GLU A 332 -13.76 -19.88 11.95
C GLU A 332 -12.67 -20.68 11.22
N SER A 333 -12.02 -20.12 10.20
CA SER A 333 -11.02 -20.83 9.39
C SER A 333 -9.81 -21.39 10.15
N SER A 334 -9.57 -20.91 11.37
CA SER A 334 -8.42 -21.33 12.18
C SER A 334 -8.80 -21.87 13.57
N LEU A 335 -10.08 -21.81 13.93
CA LEU A 335 -10.55 -22.31 15.22
C LEU A 335 -10.72 -23.82 15.18
N ARG A 336 -10.18 -24.51 16.18
CA ARG A 336 -10.44 -25.93 16.33
C ARG A 336 -11.93 -26.11 16.63
N PRO A 337 -12.65 -26.95 15.86
CA PRO A 337 -14.03 -27.27 16.17
C PRO A 337 -14.11 -27.84 17.60
N GLU A 338 -15.03 -27.33 18.40
CA GLU A 338 -15.37 -27.97 19.67
C GLU A 338 -15.81 -29.41 19.35
N MET A 339 -15.15 -30.39 19.94
CA MET A 339 -15.62 -31.76 19.82
C MET A 339 -16.99 -31.82 20.50
N PRO A 340 -18.04 -32.27 19.83
CA PRO A 340 -19.31 -32.53 20.51
C PRO A 340 -19.06 -33.47 21.67
N VAL A 341 -19.45 -33.10 22.86
CA VAL A 341 -19.42 -33.86 24.10
C VAL A 341 -20.36 -35.06 23.98
#